data_cd944e4a1e89920970742a161182b343
#
_entry.id   cd944e4a1e89920970742a161182b343
#
_cell.length_a   1.000
_cell.length_b   1.000
_cell.length_c   1.000
_cell.angle_alpha   90.00
_cell.angle_beta   90.00
_cell.angle_gamma   90.00
#
_symmetry.space_group_name_H-M   'P 1'
#
loop_
_entity.id
_entity.type
_entity.pdbx_description
1 polymer ?
#
loop_
_entity_poly.entity_id
_entity_poly.type
_entity_poly.pdbx_seq_one_letter_code
_entity_poly.pdbx_strand_id
1 'polypeptide(L)'
;MGIIETLSTKHLDACISISNDLFGVNYHDKVYFEKTIQQKQGIVVMEEAKVVGFLIISVTYPEYSNKMYGLNLNESVGHIDSVCVATSFQRKGYGSHLVQKAISILEREFSSIYTIAWEYNGIVNLGKILGKYEFIKVNNLDFTWKEECKNNAFNCPVKQSICICSGIVYKLNLNKN
;
A
#
# COMPACT_ATOMS: atom_id res chain seq x y z
N MET A 1 3.23 10.50 19.16
CA MET A 1 2.93 10.18 17.73
C MET A 1 4.27 10.03 17.04
N GLY A 2 4.48 8.95 16.28
CA GLY A 2 5.78 8.68 15.66
C GLY A 2 6.19 9.74 14.63
N ILE A 3 7.50 9.87 14.41
CA ILE A 3 8.08 10.81 13.44
C ILE A 3 8.03 10.17 12.06
N ILE A 4 7.58 10.91 11.03
CA ILE A 4 7.62 10.44 9.65
C ILE A 4 8.90 10.96 8.98
N GLU A 5 9.66 10.02 8.38
CA GLU A 5 10.84 10.28 7.57
C GLU A 5 10.67 9.74 6.15
N THR A 6 11.44 10.28 5.20
CA THR A 6 11.55 9.68 3.88
C THR A 6 12.29 8.34 3.99
N LEU A 7 11.79 7.32 3.28
CA LEU A 7 12.43 6.02 3.21
C LEU A 7 13.84 6.17 2.62
N SER A 8 14.81 5.54 3.24
CA SER A 8 16.22 5.55 2.84
C SER A 8 16.89 4.22 3.15
N THR A 9 18.14 4.03 2.73
CA THR A 9 18.88 2.78 2.90
C THR A 9 19.01 2.33 4.35
N LYS A 10 19.08 3.27 5.31
CA LYS A 10 19.13 2.93 6.75
C LYS A 10 17.87 2.23 7.28
N HIS A 11 16.74 2.32 6.56
CA HIS A 11 15.47 1.74 6.95
C HIS A 11 15.16 0.39 6.28
N LEU A 12 16.01 -0.01 5.31
CA LEU A 12 15.77 -1.10 4.37
C LEU A 12 15.43 -2.42 5.08
N ASP A 13 16.31 -2.89 5.97
CA ASP A 13 16.16 -4.19 6.62
C ASP A 13 14.90 -4.24 7.49
N ALA A 14 14.58 -3.15 8.18
CA ALA A 14 13.37 -3.06 8.99
C ALA A 14 12.10 -3.09 8.11
N CYS A 15 12.08 -2.39 6.98
CA CYS A 15 10.95 -2.41 6.05
C CYS A 15 10.75 -3.79 5.42
N ILE A 16 11.83 -4.48 5.03
CA ILE A 16 11.77 -5.86 4.51
C ILE A 16 11.20 -6.79 5.58
N SER A 17 11.69 -6.69 6.83
CA SER A 17 11.17 -7.50 7.94
C SER A 17 9.67 -7.29 8.16
N ILE A 18 9.22 -6.04 8.23
CA ILE A 18 7.79 -5.70 8.41
C ILE A 18 6.95 -6.22 7.23
N SER A 19 7.45 -6.09 5.99
CA SER A 19 6.76 -6.60 4.81
C SER A 19 6.64 -8.13 4.84
N ASN A 20 7.73 -8.83 5.17
CA ASN A 20 7.73 -10.29 5.26
C ASN A 20 6.74 -10.81 6.29
N ASP A 21 6.62 -10.14 7.45
CA ASP A 21 5.69 -10.51 8.51
C ASP A 21 4.22 -10.33 8.11
N LEU A 22 3.92 -9.35 7.26
CA LEU A 22 2.54 -8.97 6.93
C LEU A 22 2.05 -9.52 5.59
N PHE A 23 2.89 -9.49 4.57
CA PHE A 23 2.54 -9.92 3.21
C PHE A 23 3.17 -11.24 2.80
N GLY A 24 4.15 -11.71 3.58
CA GLY A 24 4.91 -12.91 3.29
C GLY A 24 6.27 -12.64 2.66
N VAL A 25 7.18 -13.59 2.86
CA VAL A 25 8.57 -13.49 2.40
C VAL A 25 8.61 -13.31 0.87
N ASN A 26 9.41 -12.36 0.43
CA ASN A 26 9.63 -11.96 -0.98
C ASN A 26 8.45 -11.23 -1.65
N TYR A 27 7.41 -10.81 -0.93
CA TYR A 27 6.38 -9.95 -1.51
C TYR A 27 6.97 -8.58 -1.91
N HIS A 28 7.71 -7.94 -0.99
CA HIS A 28 8.57 -6.80 -1.29
C HIS A 28 10.02 -7.20 -0.97
N ASP A 29 10.79 -7.43 -1.98
CA ASP A 29 12.20 -7.79 -1.83
C ASP A 29 13.11 -6.55 -1.70
N LYS A 30 14.40 -6.80 -1.56
CA LYS A 30 15.40 -5.74 -1.46
C LYS A 30 15.41 -4.83 -2.71
N VAL A 31 15.29 -5.42 -3.89
CA VAL A 31 15.32 -4.67 -5.17
C VAL A 31 14.12 -3.73 -5.27
N TYR A 32 12.94 -4.18 -4.85
CA TYR A 32 11.76 -3.34 -4.77
C TYR A 32 11.97 -2.10 -3.90
N PHE A 33 12.50 -2.27 -2.68
CA PHE A 33 12.77 -1.15 -1.78
C PHE A 33 13.89 -0.23 -2.29
N GLU A 34 14.97 -0.77 -2.86
CA GLU A 34 16.04 0.04 -3.46
C GLU A 34 15.52 0.93 -4.59
N LYS A 35 14.66 0.40 -5.46
CA LYS A 35 13.97 1.17 -6.50
C LYS A 35 13.06 2.26 -5.89
N THR A 36 12.28 1.91 -4.87
CA THR A 36 11.41 2.86 -4.14
C THR A 36 12.22 4.01 -3.52
N ILE A 37 13.38 3.72 -2.92
CA ILE A 37 14.30 4.73 -2.38
C ILE A 37 14.83 5.64 -3.47
N GLN A 38 15.31 5.07 -4.58
CA GLN A 38 15.83 5.83 -5.72
C GLN A 38 14.77 6.78 -6.30
N GLN A 39 13.53 6.36 -6.36
CA GLN A 39 12.39 7.13 -6.86
C GLN A 39 11.80 8.08 -5.81
N LYS A 40 12.26 8.06 -4.56
CA LYS A 40 11.73 8.84 -3.42
C LYS A 40 10.23 8.61 -3.17
N GLN A 41 9.77 7.39 -3.39
CA GLN A 41 8.36 7.00 -3.32
C GLN A 41 7.95 6.35 -2.00
N GLY A 42 8.80 6.40 -0.98
CA GLY A 42 8.53 5.78 0.30
C GLY A 42 8.68 6.73 1.48
N ILE A 43 7.86 6.49 2.50
CA ILE A 43 7.96 7.09 3.83
C ILE A 43 7.93 6.01 4.91
N VAL A 44 8.57 6.29 6.03
CA VAL A 44 8.55 5.43 7.22
C VAL A 44 8.01 6.20 8.42
N VAL A 45 7.41 5.49 9.36
CA VAL A 45 7.09 6.04 10.68
C VAL A 45 8.02 5.42 11.72
N MET A 46 8.64 6.29 12.51
CA MET A 46 9.62 5.96 13.55
C MET A 46 9.02 6.14 14.94
N GLU A 47 9.30 5.22 15.85
CA GLU A 47 9.07 5.35 17.28
C GLU A 47 10.35 4.94 18.02
N GLU A 48 10.86 5.78 18.91
CA GLU A 48 12.10 5.52 19.68
C GLU A 48 13.27 5.03 18.82
N ALA A 49 13.52 5.75 17.71
CA ALA A 49 14.54 5.43 16.70
C ALA A 49 14.37 4.09 15.97
N LYS A 50 13.21 3.42 16.09
CA LYS A 50 12.87 2.19 15.36
C LYS A 50 11.86 2.47 14.26
N VAL A 51 12.02 1.84 13.09
CA VAL A 51 10.98 1.81 12.06
C VAL A 51 9.85 0.92 12.57
N VAL A 52 8.65 1.48 12.70
CA VAL A 52 7.45 0.74 13.14
C VAL A 52 6.41 0.58 12.03
N GLY A 53 6.63 1.23 10.89
CA GLY A 53 5.79 1.08 9.70
C GLY A 53 6.34 1.86 8.53
N PHE A 54 5.80 1.56 7.35
CA PHE A 54 6.14 2.26 6.11
C PHE A 54 4.92 2.39 5.20
N LEU A 55 5.01 3.29 4.23
CA LEU A 55 4.05 3.46 3.15
C LEU A 55 4.81 3.76 1.87
N ILE A 56 4.38 3.13 0.77
CA ILE A 56 4.89 3.33 -0.57
C ILE A 56 3.81 4.01 -1.40
N ILE A 57 4.22 5.01 -2.19
CA ILE A 57 3.39 5.70 -3.17
C ILE A 57 3.96 5.50 -4.58
N SER A 58 3.12 5.62 -5.57
CA SER A 58 3.53 5.61 -6.98
C SER A 58 2.56 6.44 -7.83
N VAL A 59 2.79 6.46 -9.13
CA VAL A 59 1.91 7.09 -10.11
C VAL A 59 1.39 6.02 -11.05
N THR A 60 0.09 6.01 -11.29
CA THR A 60 -0.51 5.18 -12.34
C THR A 60 -0.92 6.05 -13.50
N TYR A 61 -0.40 5.71 -14.68
CA TYR A 61 -0.73 6.37 -15.94
C TYR A 61 -1.96 5.75 -16.59
N PRO A 62 -2.70 6.50 -17.43
CA PRO A 62 -3.95 6.02 -18.05
C PRO A 62 -3.82 4.66 -18.74
N GLU A 63 -2.75 4.42 -19.47
CA GLU A 63 -2.49 3.19 -20.22
C GLU A 63 -2.37 1.94 -19.35
N TYR A 64 -2.04 2.10 -18.05
CA TYR A 64 -1.92 0.99 -17.09
C TYR A 64 -3.14 0.84 -16.18
N SER A 65 -4.06 1.82 -16.19
CA SER A 65 -5.16 1.91 -15.23
C SER A 65 -6.15 0.75 -15.35
N ASN A 66 -6.46 0.30 -16.58
CA ASN A 66 -7.33 -0.85 -16.79
C ASN A 66 -6.72 -2.12 -16.20
N LYS A 67 -5.45 -2.39 -16.49
CA LYS A 67 -4.73 -3.56 -15.97
C LYS A 67 -4.64 -3.53 -14.44
N MET A 68 -4.42 -2.35 -13.86
CA MET A 68 -4.20 -2.20 -12.41
C MET A 68 -5.51 -2.15 -11.62
N TYR A 69 -6.51 -1.43 -12.11
CA TYR A 69 -7.76 -1.18 -11.37
C TYR A 69 -9.01 -1.78 -12.01
N GLY A 70 -8.89 -2.36 -13.21
CA GLY A 70 -10.05 -2.74 -14.04
C GLY A 70 -10.89 -1.52 -14.46
N LEU A 71 -10.29 -0.35 -14.55
CA LEU A 71 -10.93 0.94 -14.87
C LEU A 71 -10.13 1.66 -15.95
N ASN A 72 -10.82 2.29 -16.90
CA ASN A 72 -10.19 3.16 -17.89
C ASN A 72 -10.18 4.60 -17.36
N LEU A 73 -9.01 5.07 -16.95
CA LEU A 73 -8.82 6.44 -16.48
C LEU A 73 -8.31 7.32 -17.61
N ASN A 74 -8.68 8.60 -17.59
CA ASN A 74 -8.29 9.58 -18.62
C ASN A 74 -7.09 10.43 -18.19
N GLU A 75 -6.65 10.30 -16.94
CA GLU A 75 -5.55 11.08 -16.36
C GLU A 75 -4.65 10.21 -15.49
N SER A 76 -3.44 10.68 -15.24
CA SER A 76 -2.53 10.07 -14.26
C SER A 76 -3.05 10.32 -12.86
N VAL A 77 -2.95 9.31 -12.00
CA VAL A 77 -3.47 9.35 -10.63
C VAL A 77 -2.38 8.98 -9.63
N GLY A 78 -2.49 9.54 -8.43
CA GLY A 78 -1.68 9.08 -7.30
C GLY A 78 -2.10 7.67 -6.88
N HIS A 79 -1.13 6.83 -6.50
CA HIS A 79 -1.37 5.48 -6.02
C HIS A 79 -0.72 5.28 -4.66
N ILE A 80 -1.48 4.78 -3.68
CA ILE A 80 -0.93 4.23 -2.44
C ILE A 80 -0.77 2.73 -2.69
N ASP A 81 0.49 2.30 -2.84
CA ASP A 81 0.84 0.93 -3.21
C ASP A 81 0.80 0.00 -1.99
N SER A 82 1.48 0.37 -0.90
CA SER A 82 1.57 -0.45 0.29
C SER A 82 1.52 0.38 1.56
N VAL A 83 0.79 -0.09 2.56
CA VAL A 83 0.73 0.48 3.93
C VAL A 83 0.97 -0.62 4.93
N CYS A 84 2.09 -0.56 5.64
CA CYS A 84 2.50 -1.57 6.61
C CYS A 84 2.78 -0.93 7.98
N VAL A 85 2.28 -1.57 9.03
CA VAL A 85 2.65 -1.26 10.42
C VAL A 85 2.92 -2.57 11.13
N ALA A 86 4.10 -2.69 11.75
CA ALA A 86 4.50 -3.87 12.49
C ALA A 86 3.44 -4.27 13.52
N THR A 87 3.15 -5.56 13.65
CA THR A 87 2.00 -6.11 14.39
C THR A 87 1.89 -5.56 15.82
N SER A 88 3.01 -5.44 16.54
CA SER A 88 3.07 -4.91 17.92
C SER A 88 2.77 -3.40 18.01
N PHE A 89 2.77 -2.69 16.88
CA PHE A 89 2.53 -1.25 16.79
C PHE A 89 1.20 -0.91 16.10
N GLN A 90 0.43 -1.91 15.67
CA GLN A 90 -0.88 -1.69 15.08
C GLN A 90 -1.89 -1.12 16.10
N ARG A 91 -2.97 -0.54 15.59
CA ARG A 91 -4.06 0.10 16.39
C ARG A 91 -3.62 1.27 17.27
N LYS A 92 -2.41 1.80 17.09
CA LYS A 92 -1.88 3.00 17.76
C LYS A 92 -1.92 4.27 16.88
N GLY A 93 -2.58 4.21 15.71
CA GLY A 93 -2.74 5.36 14.81
C GLY A 93 -1.66 5.52 13.74
N TYR A 94 -0.58 4.73 13.73
CA TYR A 94 0.53 4.87 12.79
C TYR A 94 0.10 4.70 11.32
N GLY A 95 -0.75 3.73 11.01
CA GLY A 95 -1.28 3.54 9.65
C GLY A 95 -2.08 4.75 9.17
N SER A 96 -2.93 5.34 10.03
CA SER A 96 -3.66 6.58 9.72
C SER A 96 -2.70 7.74 9.47
N HIS A 97 -1.63 7.87 10.27
CA HIS A 97 -0.63 8.93 10.12
C HIS A 97 0.14 8.81 8.80
N LEU A 98 0.51 7.58 8.41
CA LEU A 98 1.14 7.30 7.13
C LEU A 98 0.22 7.65 5.95
N VAL A 99 -1.04 7.21 5.98
CA VAL A 99 -2.02 7.50 4.91
C VAL A 99 -2.30 9.00 4.81
N GLN A 100 -2.46 9.71 5.92
CA GLN A 100 -2.62 11.16 5.94
C GLN A 100 -1.43 11.87 5.27
N LYS A 101 -0.21 11.43 5.58
CA LYS A 101 1.01 11.99 4.96
C LYS A 101 1.08 11.69 3.47
N ALA A 102 0.72 10.48 3.05
CA ALA A 102 0.67 10.12 1.63
C ALA A 102 -0.34 10.99 0.86
N ILE A 103 -1.54 11.21 1.43
CA ILE A 103 -2.54 12.12 0.84
C ILE A 103 -1.93 13.50 0.67
N SER A 104 -1.31 14.08 1.70
CA SER A 104 -0.71 15.43 1.63
C SER A 104 0.48 15.56 0.66
N ILE A 105 1.09 14.44 0.25
CA ILE A 105 2.11 14.42 -0.81
C ILE A 105 1.42 14.40 -2.17
N LEU A 106 0.48 13.46 -2.36
CA LEU A 106 -0.14 13.18 -3.65
C LEU A 106 -1.13 14.27 -4.10
N GLU A 107 -1.83 14.94 -3.17
CA GLU A 107 -2.77 16.03 -3.49
C GLU A 107 -2.14 17.23 -4.19
N ARG A 108 -0.81 17.37 -4.12
CA ARG A 108 -0.08 18.47 -4.78
C ARG A 108 -0.07 18.32 -6.31
N GLU A 109 -0.14 17.09 -6.80
CA GLU A 109 0.05 16.77 -8.22
C GLU A 109 -1.20 16.15 -8.85
N PHE A 110 -1.98 15.37 -8.09
CA PHE A 110 -3.08 14.56 -8.60
C PHE A 110 -4.45 15.09 -8.17
N SER A 111 -5.48 14.83 -8.98
CA SER A 111 -6.89 15.11 -8.69
C SER A 111 -7.56 13.96 -7.94
N SER A 112 -6.96 12.78 -7.98
CA SER A 112 -7.46 11.60 -7.28
C SER A 112 -6.33 10.65 -6.86
N ILE A 113 -6.61 9.89 -5.81
CA ILE A 113 -5.70 8.85 -5.29
C ILE A 113 -6.45 7.52 -5.33
N TYR A 114 -5.75 6.48 -5.79
CA TYR A 114 -6.25 5.11 -5.80
C TYR A 114 -5.40 4.23 -4.90
N THR A 115 -5.97 3.13 -4.43
CA THR A 115 -5.25 2.04 -3.76
C THR A 115 -6.01 0.73 -3.98
N ILE A 116 -5.29 -0.39 -3.97
CA ILE A 116 -5.86 -1.74 -3.99
C ILE A 116 -5.65 -2.34 -2.60
N ALA A 117 -6.71 -2.44 -1.84
CA ALA A 117 -6.66 -3.02 -0.51
C ALA A 117 -6.92 -4.53 -0.57
N TRP A 118 -6.05 -5.29 0.08
CA TRP A 118 -6.18 -6.73 0.19
C TRP A 118 -7.40 -7.11 1.03
N GLU A 119 -8.27 -7.93 0.46
CA GLU A 119 -9.39 -8.55 1.13
C GLU A 119 -9.18 -10.04 1.26
N TYR A 120 -9.41 -10.57 2.47
CA TYR A 120 -9.41 -11.99 2.77
C TYR A 120 -10.57 -12.32 3.70
N ASN A 121 -11.40 -13.30 3.33
CA ASN A 121 -12.60 -13.69 4.07
C ASN A 121 -13.55 -12.52 4.41
N GLY A 122 -13.75 -11.59 3.46
CA GLY A 122 -14.62 -10.42 3.64
C GLY A 122 -14.01 -9.32 4.53
N ILE A 123 -12.74 -9.46 4.93
CA ILE A 123 -12.06 -8.49 5.80
C ILE A 123 -11.03 -7.71 4.98
N VAL A 124 -11.18 -6.38 4.98
CA VAL A 124 -10.22 -5.43 4.43
C VAL A 124 -9.53 -4.71 5.58
N ASN A 125 -8.31 -5.12 5.94
CA ASN A 125 -7.59 -4.56 7.09
C ASN A 125 -7.38 -3.04 7.00
N LEU A 126 -7.12 -2.52 5.81
CA LEU A 126 -6.94 -1.08 5.55
C LEU A 126 -8.28 -0.32 5.50
N GLY A 127 -9.42 -1.01 5.36
CA GLY A 127 -10.73 -0.41 5.08
C GLY A 127 -11.18 0.66 6.09
N LYS A 128 -10.93 0.45 7.39
CA LYS A 128 -11.27 1.45 8.43
C LYS A 128 -10.47 2.75 8.27
N ILE A 129 -9.20 2.65 7.88
CA ILE A 129 -8.34 3.82 7.65
C ILE A 129 -8.78 4.54 6.38
N LEU A 130 -9.05 3.80 5.31
CA LEU A 130 -9.53 4.36 4.05
C LEU A 130 -10.86 5.08 4.24
N GLY A 131 -11.82 4.49 4.96
CA GLY A 131 -13.11 5.11 5.27
C GLY A 131 -12.97 6.40 6.09
N LYS A 132 -12.01 6.47 7.03
CA LYS A 132 -11.72 7.70 7.80
C LYS A 132 -11.30 8.88 6.91
N TYR A 133 -10.63 8.59 5.79
CA TYR A 133 -10.18 9.60 4.83
C TYR A 133 -11.06 9.67 3.59
N GLU A 134 -12.31 9.21 3.68
CA GLU A 134 -13.34 9.33 2.64
C GLU A 134 -12.99 8.63 1.31
N PHE A 135 -12.12 7.63 1.34
CA PHE A 135 -11.95 6.75 0.20
C PHE A 135 -13.23 5.94 -0.02
N ILE A 136 -13.71 5.92 -1.25
CA ILE A 136 -14.87 5.13 -1.67
C ILE A 136 -14.42 3.89 -2.45
N LYS A 137 -15.10 2.76 -2.25
CA LYS A 137 -14.91 1.56 -3.06
C LYS A 137 -15.45 1.82 -4.47
N VAL A 138 -14.62 1.54 -5.49
CA VAL A 138 -14.98 1.78 -6.91
C VAL A 138 -14.93 0.52 -7.75
N ASN A 139 -14.18 -0.51 -7.35
CA ASN A 139 -14.14 -1.78 -8.07
C ASN A 139 -13.74 -2.93 -7.15
N ASN A 140 -13.96 -4.17 -7.62
CA ASN A 140 -13.51 -5.41 -7.00
C ASN A 140 -12.72 -6.20 -8.05
N LEU A 141 -11.50 -6.58 -7.71
CA LEU A 141 -10.62 -7.38 -8.56
C LEU A 141 -10.55 -8.79 -7.96
N ASP A 142 -11.41 -9.67 -8.43
CA ASP A 142 -11.43 -11.04 -7.96
C ASP A 142 -10.12 -11.76 -8.28
N PHE A 143 -9.63 -12.51 -7.28
CA PHE A 143 -8.43 -13.32 -7.42
C PHE A 143 -7.18 -12.55 -7.85
N THR A 144 -7.02 -11.32 -7.40
CA THR A 144 -5.93 -10.39 -7.78
C THR A 144 -4.54 -11.03 -7.72
N TRP A 145 -4.26 -11.83 -6.70
CA TRP A 145 -2.94 -12.46 -6.47
C TRP A 145 -2.89 -13.95 -6.81
N LYS A 146 -3.86 -14.45 -7.58
CA LYS A 146 -4.00 -15.90 -7.85
C LYS A 146 -2.78 -16.48 -8.59
N GLU A 147 -2.29 -15.78 -9.59
CA GLU A 147 -1.15 -16.26 -10.39
C GLU A 147 0.15 -16.17 -9.60
N GLU A 148 0.37 -15.11 -8.84
CA GLU A 148 1.53 -14.96 -7.97
C GLU A 148 1.54 -16.03 -6.86
N CYS A 149 0.39 -16.29 -6.24
CA CYS A 149 0.22 -17.36 -5.25
C CYS A 149 0.48 -18.74 -5.85
N LYS A 150 -0.03 -19.02 -7.06
CA LYS A 150 0.16 -20.29 -7.79
C LYS A 150 1.62 -20.52 -8.13
N ASN A 151 2.32 -19.49 -8.58
CA ASN A 151 3.72 -19.56 -9.00
C ASN A 151 4.70 -19.42 -7.81
N ASN A 152 4.21 -19.35 -6.57
CA ASN A 152 5.02 -19.14 -5.36
C ASN A 152 5.94 -17.90 -5.47
N ALA A 153 5.47 -16.83 -6.10
CA ALA A 153 6.24 -15.59 -6.23
C ALA A 153 6.59 -15.00 -4.86
N PHE A 154 5.78 -15.29 -3.85
CA PHE A 154 6.03 -14.96 -2.44
C PHE A 154 5.39 -16.01 -1.51
N ASN A 155 5.84 -16.06 -0.24
CA ASN A 155 5.25 -16.93 0.78
C ASN A 155 4.01 -16.26 1.39
N CYS A 156 2.85 -16.49 0.77
CA CYS A 156 1.58 -15.94 1.22
C CYS A 156 1.27 -16.32 2.69
N PRO A 157 0.97 -15.36 3.59
CA PRO A 157 0.71 -15.65 5.01
C PRO A 157 -0.60 -16.41 5.24
N VAL A 158 -1.51 -16.40 4.26
CA VAL A 158 -2.81 -17.10 4.30
C VAL A 158 -2.90 -18.19 3.24
N LYS A 159 -1.76 -18.73 2.82
CA LYS A 159 -1.69 -19.71 1.73
C LYS A 159 -2.64 -20.88 1.96
N GLN A 160 -3.54 -21.07 1.01
CA GLN A 160 -4.43 -22.23 0.89
C GLN A 160 -4.18 -22.93 -0.44
N SER A 161 -4.82 -24.10 -0.64
CA SER A 161 -4.75 -24.85 -1.91
C SER A 161 -5.26 -24.01 -3.10
N ILE A 162 -6.22 -23.11 -2.86
CA ILE A 162 -6.78 -22.19 -3.86
C ILE A 162 -6.73 -20.78 -3.25
N CYS A 163 -6.18 -19.81 -3.99
CA CYS A 163 -6.21 -18.42 -3.59
C CYS A 163 -7.65 -17.88 -3.68
N ILE A 164 -8.14 -17.32 -2.58
CA ILE A 164 -9.48 -16.70 -2.47
C ILE A 164 -9.39 -15.19 -2.17
N CYS A 165 -8.19 -14.61 -2.24
CA CYS A 165 -7.97 -13.20 -1.96
C CYS A 165 -8.48 -12.33 -3.11
N SER A 166 -9.08 -11.20 -2.77
CA SER A 166 -9.54 -10.18 -3.71
C SER A 166 -8.81 -8.85 -3.47
N GLY A 167 -8.68 -8.05 -4.51
CA GLY A 167 -8.23 -6.67 -4.44
C GLY A 167 -9.42 -5.72 -4.48
N ILE A 168 -9.66 -4.97 -3.42
CA ILE A 168 -10.70 -3.95 -3.43
C ILE A 168 -10.08 -2.61 -3.83
N VAL A 169 -10.54 -2.06 -4.95
CA VAL A 169 -10.08 -0.75 -5.44
C VAL A 169 -10.83 0.35 -4.73
N TYR A 170 -10.08 1.21 -4.07
CA TYR A 170 -10.59 2.42 -3.44
C TYR A 170 -10.07 3.67 -4.15
N LYS A 171 -10.89 4.71 -4.17
CA LYS A 171 -10.60 6.03 -4.74
C LYS A 171 -10.87 7.13 -3.71
N LEU A 172 -9.98 8.09 -3.62
CA LEU A 172 -10.18 9.39 -2.99
C LEU A 172 -10.20 10.47 -4.07
N ASN A 173 -11.27 11.26 -4.14
CA ASN A 173 -11.30 12.47 -4.94
C ASN A 173 -10.68 13.61 -4.14
N LEU A 174 -9.73 14.30 -4.73
CA LEU A 174 -9.08 15.46 -4.13
C LEU A 174 -9.74 16.73 -4.66
N ASN A 175 -10.31 17.53 -3.76
CA ASN A 175 -10.86 18.83 -4.13
C ASN A 175 -9.68 19.77 -4.45
N LYS A 176 -9.35 19.95 -5.72
CA LYS A 176 -8.50 21.05 -6.15
C LYS A 176 -9.39 22.30 -6.19
N ASN A 177 -9.33 23.12 -5.11
CA ASN A 177 -9.88 24.47 -5.12
C ASN A 177 -9.09 25.35 -6.09
#